data_f81693603523a1725984359b64179759
#
_entry.id   f81693603523a1725984359b64179759
#
_cell.length_a   1.000
_cell.length_b   1.000
_cell.length_c   1.000
_cell.angle_alpha   90.00
_cell.angle_beta   90.00
_cell.angle_gamma   90.00
#
_symmetry.space_group_name_H-M   'P 1'
#
loop_
_entity.id
_entity.type
_entity.pdbx_description
1 polymer ?
#
loop_
_entity_poly.entity_id
_entity_poly.type
_entity_poly.pdbx_seq_one_letter_code
_entity_poly.pdbx_strand_id
1 'polypeptide(L)'
;MSRNLVRLLLPETCLFNRSLAAYLIAGGHMRTLELAGRTVPVLGQGTWHMGEKGHQRSAEIAGLCLGIEQGLTLIDTAEMYADGAAEEIVGQAIAGQRDKVFVVSKVYPHNASRAGIPTACEASLRRMNTDYIDLYLLHWPGQYPLTETVEAFERLREAGKIGAWGVSNFDVPDMIELNNPRCATNQVLYNPEQRGIEFDLMLWSADRHLPLMAYCPIGQAGDLLYHPALHEIAKRHDATPAQISLAWVLRQDNMIAIPKATNPEHIRLNIAAEQIRLTERDLADIDLAWPAPTRKVPLAMV
;
A
#
# COMPACT_ATOMS: atom_id res chain seq x y z
N MET A 1 -29.64 1.38 47.43
CA MET A 1 -29.47 1.89 46.04
C MET A 1 -28.61 0.93 45.25
N SER A 2 -29.29 0.09 44.48
CA SER A 2 -28.71 -1.08 43.81
C SER A 2 -28.21 -0.67 42.43
N ARG A 3 -26.91 -0.91 42.11
CA ARG A 3 -26.36 -0.73 40.77
C ARG A 3 -26.54 -2.03 40.01
N ASN A 4 -27.47 -2.05 39.08
CA ASN A 4 -27.65 -3.13 38.12
C ASN A 4 -26.55 -3.09 37.08
N LEU A 5 -25.60 -4.07 37.12
CA LEU A 5 -24.71 -4.41 36.03
C LEU A 5 -25.53 -5.22 35.02
N VAL A 6 -25.80 -4.62 33.88
CA VAL A 6 -26.31 -5.35 32.71
C VAL A 6 -25.16 -6.12 32.10
N ARG A 7 -25.13 -7.42 32.36
CA ARG A 7 -24.20 -8.38 31.71
C ARG A 7 -24.77 -8.70 30.32
N LEU A 8 -24.24 -8.05 29.27
CA LEU A 8 -24.49 -8.43 27.89
C LEU A 8 -23.87 -9.80 27.65
N LEU A 9 -24.70 -10.83 27.56
CA LEU A 9 -24.33 -12.15 27.09
C LEU A 9 -24.20 -12.08 25.54
N LEU A 10 -22.97 -12.06 25.06
CA LEU A 10 -22.65 -12.28 23.64
C LEU A 10 -22.62 -13.79 23.38
N PRO A 11 -23.17 -14.27 22.24
CA PRO A 11 -23.16 -15.70 21.91
C PRO A 11 -21.73 -16.19 21.61
N GLU A 12 -21.41 -17.41 22.00
CA GLU A 12 -20.10 -18.06 21.92
C GLU A 12 -19.53 -18.30 20.50
N THR A 13 -20.18 -17.81 19.44
CA THR A 13 -19.75 -17.95 18.05
C THR A 13 -18.82 -16.86 17.52
N CYS A 14 -18.35 -15.94 18.37
CA CYS A 14 -17.49 -14.82 17.99
C CYS A 14 -16.11 -14.86 18.67
N LEU A 15 -15.34 -15.94 18.47
CA LEU A 15 -13.92 -16.01 18.93
C LEU A 15 -12.99 -15.07 18.12
N PHE A 16 -13.40 -14.62 16.94
CA PHE A 16 -12.61 -13.78 16.04
C PHE A 16 -12.56 -12.27 16.38
N ASN A 17 -13.31 -11.81 17.36
CA ASN A 17 -13.52 -10.37 17.59
C ASN A 17 -12.74 -9.78 18.79
N ARG A 18 -11.89 -10.56 19.45
CA ARG A 18 -11.18 -10.09 20.67
C ARG A 18 -10.01 -9.15 20.36
N SER A 19 -9.28 -9.34 19.27
CA SER A 19 -8.09 -8.52 18.95
C SER A 19 -8.47 -7.13 18.46
N LEU A 20 -9.50 -7.00 17.62
CA LEU A 20 -9.98 -5.71 17.10
C LEU A 20 -10.70 -4.89 18.19
N ALA A 21 -11.52 -5.54 19.02
CA ALA A 21 -12.14 -4.89 20.17
C ALA A 21 -11.07 -4.42 21.17
N ALA A 22 -10.00 -5.18 21.36
CA ALA A 22 -8.85 -4.80 22.17
C ALA A 22 -8.09 -3.61 21.56
N TYR A 23 -7.92 -3.57 20.23
CA TYR A 23 -7.29 -2.46 19.52
C TYR A 23 -8.06 -1.14 19.71
N LEU A 24 -9.38 -1.17 19.48
CA LEU A 24 -10.24 0.02 19.63
C LEU A 24 -10.37 0.47 21.09
N ILE A 25 -10.34 -0.47 22.06
CA ILE A 25 -10.43 -0.17 23.49
C ILE A 25 -9.07 0.31 24.05
N ALA A 26 -7.94 -0.16 23.48
CA ALA A 26 -6.60 0.21 23.89
C ALA A 26 -6.11 1.55 23.34
N GLY A 27 -6.89 2.25 22.52
CA GLY A 27 -6.47 3.50 21.87
C GLY A 27 -5.28 3.29 20.92
N GLY A 28 -5.17 2.11 20.30
CA GLY A 28 -4.07 1.75 19.41
C GLY A 28 -4.03 2.69 18.20
N HIS A 29 -2.98 3.49 18.11
CA HIS A 29 -2.70 4.28 16.91
C HIS A 29 -1.91 3.42 15.93
N MET A 30 -2.36 3.40 14.67
CA MET A 30 -1.60 2.82 13.58
C MET A 30 -0.24 3.52 13.48
N ARG A 31 0.83 2.75 13.28
CA ARG A 31 2.15 3.33 13.03
C ARG A 31 2.11 4.20 11.79
N THR A 32 2.87 5.25 11.81
CA THR A 32 2.99 6.21 10.72
C THR A 32 4.45 6.40 10.32
N LEU A 33 4.67 6.91 9.13
CA LEU A 33 5.98 7.38 8.68
C LEU A 33 5.81 8.67 7.86
N GLU A 34 6.94 9.36 7.65
CA GLU A 34 6.97 10.55 6.80
C GLU A 34 7.12 10.17 5.33
N LEU A 35 6.18 10.63 4.50
CA LEU A 35 6.19 10.47 3.05
C LEU A 35 5.86 11.81 2.39
N ALA A 36 6.76 12.30 1.56
CA ALA A 36 6.55 13.56 0.84
C ALA A 36 6.19 14.76 1.77
N GLY A 37 6.77 14.81 2.97
CA GLY A 37 6.52 15.86 3.95
C GLY A 37 5.16 15.78 4.66
N ARG A 38 4.50 14.62 4.59
CA ARG A 38 3.25 14.33 5.32
C ARG A 38 3.38 13.04 6.11
N THR A 39 2.82 13.04 7.30
CA THR A 39 2.69 11.83 8.12
C THR A 39 1.58 10.95 7.54
N VAL A 40 1.91 9.70 7.14
CA VAL A 40 0.98 8.74 6.56
C VAL A 40 1.00 7.42 7.32
N PRO A 41 -0.09 6.64 7.32
CA PRO A 41 -0.09 5.31 7.93
C PRO A 41 0.84 4.35 7.17
N VAL A 42 1.49 3.43 7.88
CA VAL A 42 2.33 2.38 7.28
C VAL A 42 1.50 1.33 6.51
N LEU A 43 0.19 1.33 6.69
CA LEU A 43 -0.76 0.48 5.97
C LEU A 43 -1.73 1.36 5.19
N GLY A 44 -1.75 1.20 3.87
CA GLY A 44 -2.65 1.88 2.94
C GLY A 44 -3.67 0.94 2.32
N GLN A 45 -4.42 1.46 1.36
CA GLN A 45 -5.44 0.74 0.58
C GLN A 45 -5.05 0.72 -0.89
N GLY A 46 -4.73 -0.46 -1.44
CA GLY A 46 -4.53 -0.65 -2.87
C GLY A 46 -5.86 -0.78 -3.61
N THR A 47 -5.91 -0.37 -4.87
CA THR A 47 -7.13 -0.41 -5.70
C THR A 47 -6.98 -1.25 -6.98
N TRP A 48 -5.89 -1.95 -7.15
CA TRP A 48 -5.74 -2.85 -8.29
C TRP A 48 -6.88 -3.88 -8.34
N HIS A 49 -7.46 -4.11 -9.53
CA HIS A 49 -8.69 -4.87 -9.78
C HIS A 49 -10.00 -4.23 -9.26
N MET A 50 -9.99 -3.02 -8.75
CA MET A 50 -11.22 -2.26 -8.55
C MET A 50 -11.70 -1.67 -9.88
N GLY A 51 -13.02 -1.62 -10.08
CA GLY A 51 -13.62 -1.08 -11.30
C GLY A 51 -13.77 -2.06 -12.47
N GLU A 52 -13.19 -3.27 -12.39
CA GLU A 52 -13.31 -4.29 -13.45
C GLU A 52 -14.72 -4.85 -13.58
N LYS A 53 -15.49 -4.85 -12.49
CA LYS A 53 -16.84 -5.41 -12.43
C LYS A 53 -17.84 -4.38 -11.92
N GLY A 54 -18.65 -3.83 -12.81
CA GLY A 54 -19.59 -2.75 -12.47
C GLY A 54 -20.52 -3.05 -11.28
N HIS A 55 -20.94 -4.32 -11.10
CA HIS A 55 -21.77 -4.71 -9.98
C HIS A 55 -21.06 -4.69 -8.60
N GLN A 56 -19.73 -4.59 -8.57
CA GLN A 56 -18.93 -4.50 -7.33
C GLN A 56 -18.63 -3.05 -6.94
N ARG A 57 -18.86 -2.07 -7.81
CA ARG A 57 -18.49 -0.66 -7.64
C ARG A 57 -18.93 -0.09 -6.29
N SER A 58 -20.19 -0.29 -5.89
CA SER A 58 -20.70 0.22 -4.61
C SER A 58 -20.01 -0.40 -3.41
N ALA A 59 -19.67 -1.69 -3.47
CA ALA A 59 -18.94 -2.38 -2.41
C ALA A 59 -17.48 -1.93 -2.33
N GLU A 60 -16.86 -1.64 -3.47
CA GLU A 60 -15.49 -1.12 -3.55
C GLU A 60 -15.40 0.28 -2.94
N ILE A 61 -16.33 1.18 -3.28
CA ILE A 61 -16.44 2.51 -2.67
C ILE A 61 -16.66 2.40 -1.16
N ALA A 62 -17.62 1.59 -0.73
CA ALA A 62 -17.91 1.40 0.69
C ALA A 62 -16.70 0.83 1.45
N GLY A 63 -15.93 -0.07 0.83
CA GLY A 63 -14.70 -0.61 1.39
C GLY A 63 -13.64 0.47 1.62
N LEU A 64 -13.40 1.32 0.62
CA LEU A 64 -12.46 2.45 0.74
C LEU A 64 -12.91 3.44 1.82
N CYS A 65 -14.20 3.80 1.86
CA CYS A 65 -14.75 4.67 2.91
C CYS A 65 -14.55 4.07 4.30
N LEU A 66 -14.86 2.78 4.50
CA LEU A 66 -14.62 2.09 5.76
C LEU A 66 -13.13 2.12 6.15
N GLY A 67 -12.22 1.89 5.19
CA GLY A 67 -10.79 1.97 5.45
C GLY A 67 -10.37 3.37 5.91
N ILE A 68 -10.85 4.43 5.25
CA ILE A 68 -10.58 5.83 5.66
C ILE A 68 -11.08 6.07 7.09
N GLU A 69 -12.30 5.66 7.42
CA GLU A 69 -12.88 5.77 8.76
C GLU A 69 -12.07 5.04 9.83
N GLN A 70 -11.39 3.96 9.45
CA GLN A 70 -10.53 3.15 10.31
C GLN A 70 -9.06 3.60 10.32
N GLY A 71 -8.72 4.72 9.66
CA GLY A 71 -7.38 5.28 9.65
C GLY A 71 -6.48 4.86 8.48
N LEU A 72 -6.96 4.06 7.53
CA LEU A 72 -6.24 3.74 6.28
C LEU A 72 -6.35 4.91 5.30
N THR A 73 -5.77 6.04 5.65
CA THR A 73 -5.93 7.29 4.90
C THR A 73 -5.03 7.40 3.67
N LEU A 74 -4.08 6.48 3.45
CA LEU A 74 -3.32 6.38 2.22
C LEU A 74 -4.04 5.46 1.24
N ILE A 75 -4.34 5.97 0.03
CA ILE A 75 -5.00 5.22 -1.05
C ILE A 75 -4.10 5.21 -2.27
N ASP A 76 -3.79 4.01 -2.76
CA ASP A 76 -2.98 3.79 -3.97
C ASP A 76 -3.83 3.34 -5.14
N THR A 77 -3.74 4.07 -6.25
CA THR A 77 -4.42 3.79 -7.53
C THR A 77 -3.48 4.02 -8.72
N ALA A 78 -3.97 3.89 -9.93
CA ALA A 78 -3.25 4.20 -11.16
C ALA A 78 -4.23 4.43 -12.34
N GLU A 79 -3.81 5.22 -13.35
CA GLU A 79 -4.57 5.37 -14.60
C GLU A 79 -4.76 4.03 -15.33
N MET A 80 -3.83 3.09 -15.12
CA MET A 80 -3.86 1.74 -15.68
C MET A 80 -5.01 0.88 -15.14
N TYR A 81 -5.42 1.07 -13.88
CA TYR A 81 -6.30 0.13 -13.20
C TYR A 81 -7.72 0.23 -13.76
N ALA A 82 -8.18 -0.84 -14.42
CA ALA A 82 -9.46 -0.90 -15.11
C ALA A 82 -9.70 0.32 -16.04
N ASP A 83 -8.66 0.71 -16.80
CA ASP A 83 -8.70 1.86 -17.74
C ASP A 83 -9.18 3.17 -17.07
N GLY A 84 -8.74 3.39 -15.80
CA GLY A 84 -9.09 4.57 -15.00
C GLY A 84 -10.35 4.42 -14.16
N ALA A 85 -11.12 3.32 -14.26
CA ALA A 85 -12.31 3.13 -13.44
C ALA A 85 -11.99 2.99 -11.95
N ALA A 86 -10.78 2.50 -11.59
CA ALA A 86 -10.31 2.50 -10.21
C ALA A 86 -10.15 3.93 -9.66
N GLU A 87 -9.61 4.87 -10.44
CA GLU A 87 -9.51 6.27 -10.06
C GLU A 87 -10.88 6.92 -9.86
N GLU A 88 -11.89 6.57 -10.68
CA GLU A 88 -13.27 7.06 -10.47
C GLU A 88 -13.88 6.53 -9.16
N ILE A 89 -13.58 5.28 -8.78
CA ILE A 89 -13.99 4.71 -7.50
C ILE A 89 -13.33 5.46 -6.34
N VAL A 90 -12.03 5.72 -6.43
CA VAL A 90 -11.31 6.54 -5.46
C VAL A 90 -11.95 7.93 -5.35
N GLY A 91 -12.22 8.59 -6.48
CA GLY A 91 -12.87 9.90 -6.50
C GLY A 91 -14.20 9.93 -5.76
N GLN A 92 -15.02 8.88 -5.91
CA GLN A 92 -16.28 8.76 -5.17
C GLN A 92 -16.07 8.50 -3.67
N ALA A 93 -15.09 7.68 -3.31
CA ALA A 93 -14.79 7.37 -1.91
C ALA A 93 -14.24 8.57 -1.12
N ILE A 94 -13.45 9.44 -1.78
CA ILE A 94 -12.83 10.61 -1.13
C ILE A 94 -13.70 11.87 -1.18
N ALA A 95 -14.86 11.81 -1.83
CA ALA A 95 -15.77 12.94 -1.96
C ALA A 95 -16.18 13.48 -0.56
N GLY A 96 -16.00 14.78 -0.34
CA GLY A 96 -16.28 15.45 0.94
C GLY A 96 -15.27 15.19 2.06
N GLN A 97 -14.18 14.44 1.81
CA GLN A 97 -13.12 14.14 2.77
C GLN A 97 -11.72 14.11 2.14
N ARG A 98 -11.53 14.80 1.00
CA ARG A 98 -10.26 14.82 0.24
C ARG A 98 -9.05 15.24 1.09
N ASP A 99 -9.24 16.15 1.99
CA ASP A 99 -8.22 16.70 2.90
C ASP A 99 -7.71 15.68 3.94
N LYS A 100 -8.50 14.64 4.23
CA LYS A 100 -8.16 13.59 5.20
C LYS A 100 -7.31 12.48 4.60
N VAL A 101 -7.23 12.39 3.27
CA VAL A 101 -6.59 11.28 2.58
C VAL A 101 -5.31 11.71 1.88
N PHE A 102 -4.39 10.75 1.74
CA PHE A 102 -3.18 10.84 0.92
C PHE A 102 -3.37 9.93 -0.30
N VAL A 103 -3.55 10.53 -1.46
CA VAL A 103 -3.83 9.82 -2.70
C VAL A 103 -2.54 9.64 -3.50
N VAL A 104 -2.25 8.39 -3.86
CA VAL A 104 -1.17 8.02 -4.77
C VAL A 104 -1.79 7.56 -6.08
N SER A 105 -1.36 8.12 -7.20
CA SER A 105 -1.68 7.59 -8.54
C SER A 105 -0.42 7.47 -9.38
N LYS A 106 -0.53 6.85 -10.55
CA LYS A 106 0.64 6.51 -11.39
C LYS A 106 0.36 6.79 -12.85
N VAL A 107 1.39 7.30 -13.55
CA VAL A 107 1.38 7.48 -14.99
C VAL A 107 2.03 6.29 -15.69
N TYR A 108 1.44 5.83 -16.80
CA TYR A 108 2.05 4.84 -17.68
C TYR A 108 3.38 5.32 -18.26
N PRO A 109 4.39 4.45 -18.43
CA PRO A 109 5.65 4.80 -19.07
C PRO A 109 5.50 5.37 -20.49
N HIS A 110 4.51 4.90 -21.25
CA HIS A 110 4.28 5.43 -22.60
C HIS A 110 3.68 6.85 -22.60
N ASN A 111 3.15 7.32 -21.47
CA ASN A 111 2.72 8.70 -21.26
C ASN A 111 3.80 9.56 -20.58
N ALA A 112 4.99 9.02 -20.29
CA ALA A 112 6.00 9.67 -19.46
C ALA A 112 6.84 10.75 -20.18
N SER A 113 6.37 11.24 -21.34
CA SER A 113 6.98 12.37 -22.04
C SER A 113 6.65 13.71 -21.38
N ARG A 114 7.41 14.74 -21.74
CA ARG A 114 7.20 16.14 -21.29
C ARG A 114 5.77 16.64 -21.52
N ALA A 115 5.11 16.23 -22.60
CA ALA A 115 3.73 16.59 -22.94
C ALA A 115 2.71 15.56 -22.42
N GLY A 116 3.08 14.29 -22.36
CA GLY A 116 2.19 13.20 -21.98
C GLY A 116 1.84 13.22 -20.50
N ILE A 117 2.83 13.43 -19.61
CA ILE A 117 2.61 13.47 -18.16
C ILE A 117 1.55 14.50 -17.75
N PRO A 118 1.59 15.77 -18.17
CA PRO A 118 0.53 16.72 -17.86
C PRO A 118 -0.85 16.26 -18.34
N THR A 119 -0.95 15.71 -19.55
CA THR A 119 -2.20 15.21 -20.11
C THR A 119 -2.76 14.04 -19.32
N ALA A 120 -1.92 13.08 -18.94
CA ALA A 120 -2.30 11.93 -18.13
C ALA A 120 -2.73 12.37 -16.72
N CYS A 121 -1.97 13.26 -16.08
CA CYS A 121 -2.30 13.81 -14.77
C CYS A 121 -3.66 14.52 -14.77
N GLU A 122 -3.94 15.38 -15.75
CA GLU A 122 -5.24 16.05 -15.89
C GLU A 122 -6.39 15.05 -16.10
N ALA A 123 -6.14 13.95 -16.81
CA ALA A 123 -7.12 12.88 -16.96
C ALA A 123 -7.39 12.18 -15.63
N SER A 124 -6.35 11.85 -14.85
CA SER A 124 -6.46 11.26 -13.52
C SER A 124 -7.21 12.18 -12.55
N LEU A 125 -6.88 13.47 -12.52
CA LEU A 125 -7.56 14.47 -11.71
C LEU A 125 -9.07 14.53 -12.03
N ARG A 126 -9.44 14.52 -13.33
CA ARG A 126 -10.85 14.50 -13.74
C ARG A 126 -11.57 13.23 -13.30
N ARG A 127 -10.95 12.04 -13.45
CA ARG A 127 -11.56 10.76 -13.02
C ARG A 127 -11.77 10.74 -11.50
N MET A 128 -10.81 11.22 -10.73
CA MET A 128 -10.91 11.30 -9.27
C MET A 128 -11.73 12.51 -8.78
N ASN A 129 -12.13 13.42 -9.66
CA ASN A 129 -12.84 14.66 -9.34
C ASN A 129 -12.15 15.44 -8.20
N THR A 130 -10.84 15.68 -8.34
CA THR A 130 -10.00 16.41 -7.41
C THR A 130 -9.03 17.34 -8.15
N ASP A 131 -8.54 18.37 -7.48
CA ASP A 131 -7.64 19.36 -8.07
C ASP A 131 -6.16 18.99 -7.92
N TYR A 132 -5.83 18.02 -7.06
CA TYR A 132 -4.45 17.58 -6.83
C TYR A 132 -4.35 16.11 -6.46
N ILE A 133 -3.18 15.53 -6.73
CA ILE A 133 -2.74 14.20 -6.28
C ILE A 133 -1.61 14.42 -5.28
N ASP A 134 -1.62 13.75 -4.11
CA ASP A 134 -0.56 13.94 -3.10
C ASP A 134 0.78 13.40 -3.60
N LEU A 135 0.77 12.25 -4.27
CA LEU A 135 1.97 11.60 -4.79
C LEU A 135 1.70 10.97 -6.15
N TYR A 136 2.44 11.38 -7.18
CA TYR A 136 2.29 10.88 -8.55
C TYR A 136 3.54 10.12 -8.98
N LEU A 137 3.37 8.84 -9.38
CA LEU A 137 4.49 7.95 -9.67
C LEU A 137 4.64 7.68 -11.16
N LEU A 138 5.88 7.51 -11.64
CA LEU A 138 6.14 6.77 -12.86
C LEU A 138 5.97 5.28 -12.57
N HIS A 139 5.04 4.59 -13.28
CA HIS A 139 4.61 3.23 -12.92
C HIS A 139 5.70 2.17 -13.08
N TRP A 140 6.59 2.32 -14.05
CA TRP A 140 7.85 1.56 -14.24
C TRP A 140 8.76 2.31 -15.22
N PRO A 141 10.06 1.95 -15.31
CA PRO A 141 10.98 2.54 -16.29
C PRO A 141 10.43 2.43 -17.71
N GLY A 142 10.48 3.52 -18.47
CA GLY A 142 9.97 3.59 -19.84
C GLY A 142 11.04 3.93 -20.87
N GLN A 143 10.59 4.33 -22.06
CA GLN A 143 11.46 4.70 -23.18
C GLN A 143 11.88 6.17 -23.18
N TYR A 144 11.24 7.01 -22.38
CA TYR A 144 11.58 8.44 -22.30
C TYR A 144 12.76 8.67 -21.36
N PRO A 145 13.65 9.64 -21.66
CA PRO A 145 14.72 10.02 -20.74
C PRO A 145 14.13 10.43 -19.38
N LEU A 146 14.71 9.93 -18.29
CA LEU A 146 14.23 10.25 -16.93
C LEU A 146 14.27 11.75 -16.62
N THR A 147 15.21 12.49 -17.21
CA THR A 147 15.28 13.96 -17.10
C THR A 147 14.01 14.63 -17.63
N GLU A 148 13.47 14.16 -18.75
CA GLU A 148 12.22 14.68 -19.34
C GLU A 148 11.01 14.40 -18.43
N THR A 149 10.92 13.19 -17.91
CA THR A 149 9.90 12.76 -16.96
C THR A 149 9.94 13.59 -15.67
N VAL A 150 11.13 13.77 -15.10
CA VAL A 150 11.33 14.57 -13.88
C VAL A 150 10.96 16.04 -14.09
N GLU A 151 11.37 16.65 -15.20
CA GLU A 151 10.99 18.01 -15.53
C GLU A 151 9.45 18.18 -15.62
N ALA A 152 8.76 17.21 -16.18
CA ALA A 152 7.30 17.24 -16.26
C ALA A 152 6.64 17.11 -14.87
N PHE A 153 7.13 16.22 -14.01
CA PHE A 153 6.66 16.11 -12.64
C PHE A 153 6.90 17.40 -11.83
N GLU A 154 8.09 18.00 -11.96
CA GLU A 154 8.39 19.26 -11.25
C GLU A 154 7.47 20.41 -11.69
N ARG A 155 7.13 20.49 -12.97
CA ARG A 155 6.15 21.49 -13.46
C ARG A 155 4.74 21.23 -12.89
N LEU A 156 4.31 19.98 -12.78
CA LEU A 156 3.03 19.65 -12.16
C LEU A 156 3.01 20.00 -10.67
N ARG A 157 4.14 19.79 -9.99
CA ARG A 157 4.31 20.16 -8.59
C ARG A 157 4.29 21.68 -8.40
N GLU A 158 5.00 22.43 -9.22
CA GLU A 158 4.99 23.90 -9.22
C GLU A 158 3.59 24.48 -9.54
N ALA A 159 2.83 23.79 -10.40
CA ALA A 159 1.45 24.14 -10.72
C ALA A 159 0.43 23.71 -9.64
N GLY A 160 0.87 23.02 -8.56
CA GLY A 160 0.00 22.53 -7.49
C GLY A 160 -0.90 21.36 -7.89
N LYS A 161 -0.65 20.71 -9.04
CA LYS A 161 -1.42 19.55 -9.51
C LYS A 161 -1.02 18.27 -8.82
N ILE A 162 0.23 18.18 -8.35
CA ILE A 162 0.75 17.10 -7.53
C ILE A 162 1.50 17.68 -6.32
N GLY A 163 1.43 17.01 -5.18
CA GLY A 163 2.20 17.39 -3.98
C GLY A 163 3.66 17.00 -4.10
N ALA A 164 3.90 15.76 -4.52
CA ALA A 164 5.21 15.18 -4.75
C ALA A 164 5.16 14.17 -5.89
N TRP A 165 6.32 13.67 -6.26
CA TRP A 165 6.44 12.58 -7.24
C TRP A 165 7.42 11.50 -6.77
N GLY A 166 7.34 10.33 -7.37
CA GLY A 166 8.21 9.20 -7.13
C GLY A 166 8.20 8.24 -8.30
N VAL A 167 8.69 7.05 -8.05
CA VAL A 167 8.78 5.99 -9.07
C VAL A 167 8.20 4.68 -8.56
N SER A 168 8.01 3.73 -9.45
CA SER A 168 7.64 2.37 -9.13
C SER A 168 8.44 1.41 -10.02
N ASN A 169 8.81 0.26 -9.46
CA ASN A 169 9.57 -0.78 -10.15
C ASN A 169 10.96 -0.32 -10.66
N PHE A 170 11.62 0.55 -9.90
CA PHE A 170 12.99 0.96 -10.16
C PHE A 170 13.96 0.10 -9.33
N ASP A 171 14.95 -0.51 -9.98
CA ASP A 171 16.04 -1.18 -9.28
C ASP A 171 17.17 -0.19 -8.95
N VAL A 172 18.19 -0.64 -8.23
CA VAL A 172 19.32 0.23 -7.81
C VAL A 172 19.98 0.95 -9.00
N PRO A 173 20.27 0.32 -10.15
CA PRO A 173 20.79 1.04 -11.32
C PRO A 173 19.85 2.15 -11.82
N ASP A 174 18.54 1.90 -11.86
CA ASP A 174 17.55 2.89 -12.30
C ASP A 174 17.47 4.07 -11.32
N MET A 175 17.54 3.79 -10.02
CA MET A 175 17.57 4.81 -8.97
C MET A 175 18.86 5.65 -9.01
N ILE A 176 20.00 5.04 -9.38
CA ILE A 176 21.27 5.74 -9.59
C ILE A 176 21.18 6.62 -10.84
N GLU A 177 20.58 6.15 -11.93
CA GLU A 177 20.35 6.95 -13.13
C GLU A 177 19.41 8.13 -12.84
N LEU A 178 18.31 7.88 -12.11
CA LEU A 178 17.36 8.93 -11.69
C LEU A 178 18.06 10.02 -10.87
N ASN A 179 18.93 9.65 -9.95
CA ASN A 179 19.80 10.52 -9.12
C ASN A 179 19.13 11.84 -8.68
N ASN A 180 17.92 11.77 -8.16
CA ASN A 180 17.16 12.95 -7.79
C ASN A 180 16.65 12.85 -6.34
N PRO A 181 17.09 13.73 -5.42
CA PRO A 181 16.70 13.69 -4.00
C PRO A 181 15.23 14.08 -3.75
N ARG A 182 14.51 14.57 -4.75
CA ARG A 182 13.08 14.89 -4.65
C ARG A 182 12.17 13.71 -4.93
N CYS A 183 12.72 12.58 -5.39
CA CYS A 183 11.97 11.32 -5.50
C CYS A 183 11.51 10.91 -4.09
N ALA A 184 10.20 10.89 -3.87
CA ALA A 184 9.65 10.70 -2.53
C ALA A 184 9.53 9.24 -2.12
N THR A 185 9.47 8.32 -3.07
CA THR A 185 9.33 6.87 -2.83
C THR A 185 9.67 6.06 -4.08
N ASN A 186 9.95 4.77 -3.87
CA ASN A 186 9.91 3.75 -4.90
C ASN A 186 8.92 2.67 -4.48
N GLN A 187 7.90 2.42 -5.31
CA GLN A 187 6.89 1.40 -5.05
C GLN A 187 7.28 0.09 -5.73
N VAL A 188 7.42 -1.00 -4.98
CA VAL A 188 8.00 -2.26 -5.46
C VAL A 188 7.21 -3.48 -4.98
N LEU A 189 7.32 -4.59 -5.71
CA LEU A 189 6.79 -5.88 -5.27
C LEU A 189 7.57 -6.38 -4.05
N TYR A 190 6.87 -6.59 -2.93
CA TYR A 190 7.50 -7.14 -1.75
C TYR A 190 6.51 -7.93 -0.88
N ASN A 191 6.83 -9.17 -0.63
CA ASN A 191 6.13 -10.09 0.26
C ASN A 191 7.07 -11.26 0.63
N PRO A 192 6.68 -12.20 1.51
CA PRO A 192 7.55 -13.32 1.91
C PRO A 192 8.12 -14.14 0.76
N GLU A 193 7.40 -14.28 -0.37
CA GLU A 193 7.83 -15.03 -1.55
C GLU A 193 8.70 -14.20 -2.49
N GLN A 194 8.50 -12.87 -2.55
CA GLN A 194 9.17 -11.96 -3.47
C GLN A 194 10.10 -11.02 -2.70
N ARG A 195 11.30 -11.50 -2.39
CA ARG A 195 12.27 -10.86 -1.50
C ARG A 195 13.46 -10.22 -2.24
N GLY A 196 13.45 -10.17 -3.57
CA GLY A 196 14.59 -9.72 -4.38
C GLY A 196 15.18 -8.38 -3.96
N ILE A 197 14.33 -7.44 -3.52
CA ILE A 197 14.73 -6.10 -3.06
C ILE A 197 15.59 -6.12 -1.78
N GLU A 198 15.57 -7.21 -0.99
CA GLU A 198 16.38 -7.33 0.23
C GLU A 198 17.88 -7.42 -0.07
N PHE A 199 18.27 -7.80 -1.28
CA PHE A 199 19.68 -7.96 -1.63
C PHE A 199 20.45 -6.63 -1.59
N ASP A 200 19.88 -5.57 -2.14
CA ASP A 200 20.56 -4.26 -2.25
C ASP A 200 19.60 -3.06 -2.16
N LEU A 201 18.40 -3.11 -2.80
CA LEU A 201 17.54 -1.95 -2.93
C LEU A 201 17.03 -1.43 -1.57
N MET A 202 16.71 -2.30 -0.63
CA MET A 202 16.27 -1.88 0.70
C MET A 202 17.36 -1.13 1.46
N LEU A 203 18.59 -1.62 1.44
CA LEU A 203 19.73 -0.95 2.08
C LEU A 203 20.04 0.37 1.36
N TRP A 204 20.06 0.35 0.03
CA TRP A 204 20.26 1.56 -0.78
C TRP A 204 19.24 2.65 -0.45
N SER A 205 17.98 2.28 -0.28
CA SER A 205 16.88 3.18 0.05
C SER A 205 16.97 3.69 1.50
N ALA A 206 17.30 2.80 2.44
CA ALA A 206 17.46 3.15 3.86
C ALA A 206 18.57 4.17 4.08
N ASP A 207 19.73 4.00 3.42
CA ASP A 207 20.86 4.94 3.47
C ASP A 207 20.49 6.35 2.98
N ARG A 208 19.41 6.47 2.21
CA ARG A 208 18.92 7.74 1.62
C ARG A 208 17.64 8.23 2.26
N HIS A 209 17.18 7.56 3.32
CA HIS A 209 15.89 7.85 3.96
C HIS A 209 14.72 7.87 2.98
N LEU A 210 14.78 7.02 1.95
CA LEU A 210 13.74 6.88 0.93
C LEU A 210 12.75 5.79 1.36
N PRO A 211 11.51 6.13 1.73
CA PRO A 211 10.48 5.13 2.03
C PRO A 211 10.17 4.26 0.81
N LEU A 212 9.92 2.98 1.05
CA LEU A 212 9.44 2.05 0.04
C LEU A 212 7.95 1.76 0.25
N MET A 213 7.22 1.55 -0.86
CA MET A 213 5.84 1.09 -0.82
C MET A 213 5.76 -0.33 -1.38
N ALA A 214 5.30 -1.28 -0.56
CA ALA A 214 5.15 -2.69 -0.93
C ALA A 214 3.79 -2.93 -1.58
N TYR A 215 3.75 -3.16 -2.89
CA TYR A 215 2.54 -3.68 -3.54
C TYR A 215 2.51 -5.21 -3.52
N CYS A 216 1.33 -5.80 -3.70
CA CYS A 216 1.07 -7.23 -3.52
C CYS A 216 1.64 -7.83 -2.22
N PRO A 217 1.47 -7.17 -1.06
CA PRO A 217 2.10 -7.61 0.19
C PRO A 217 1.56 -8.96 0.69
N ILE A 218 0.46 -9.46 0.10
CA ILE A 218 -0.17 -10.77 0.39
C ILE A 218 -0.18 -11.69 -0.84
N GLY A 219 0.72 -11.48 -1.82
CA GLY A 219 0.85 -12.36 -2.99
C GLY A 219 -0.42 -12.48 -3.83
N GLN A 220 -1.20 -11.40 -3.97
CA GLN A 220 -2.49 -11.39 -4.70
C GLN A 220 -3.51 -12.42 -4.20
N ALA A 221 -3.43 -12.82 -2.93
CA ALA A 221 -4.21 -13.92 -2.33
C ALA A 221 -4.04 -15.27 -3.05
N GLY A 222 -2.88 -15.48 -3.70
CA GLY A 222 -2.50 -16.70 -4.40
C GLY A 222 -1.78 -17.73 -3.50
N ASP A 223 -0.89 -18.49 -4.10
CA ASP A 223 -0.19 -19.65 -3.48
C ASP A 223 0.53 -19.30 -2.17
N LEU A 224 1.04 -18.08 -2.05
CA LEU A 224 1.65 -17.58 -0.81
C LEU A 224 0.77 -17.83 0.41
N LEU A 225 -0.52 -17.51 0.33
CA LEU A 225 -1.45 -17.62 1.47
C LEU A 225 -1.84 -19.07 1.81
N TYR A 226 -1.62 -20.01 0.90
CA TYR A 226 -1.88 -21.43 1.11
C TYR A 226 -0.65 -22.19 1.63
N HIS A 227 0.50 -21.53 1.71
CA HIS A 227 1.73 -22.19 2.14
C HIS A 227 1.67 -22.62 3.61
N PRO A 228 2.02 -23.88 3.95
CA PRO A 228 1.93 -24.41 5.31
C PRO A 228 2.64 -23.58 6.38
N ALA A 229 3.80 -22.98 6.05
CA ALA A 229 4.55 -22.14 6.99
C ALA A 229 3.70 -20.96 7.51
N LEU A 230 3.00 -20.22 6.61
CA LEU A 230 2.12 -19.13 7.05
C LEU A 230 0.95 -19.61 7.89
N HIS A 231 0.39 -20.77 7.58
CA HIS A 231 -0.70 -21.35 8.37
C HIS A 231 -0.25 -21.74 9.79
N GLU A 232 0.94 -22.33 9.94
CA GLU A 232 1.46 -22.69 11.26
C GLU A 232 1.80 -21.45 12.10
N ILE A 233 2.35 -20.41 11.47
CA ILE A 233 2.59 -19.13 12.15
C ILE A 233 1.27 -18.49 12.54
N ALA A 234 0.29 -18.46 11.63
CA ALA A 234 -1.03 -17.89 11.86
C ALA A 234 -1.74 -18.50 13.06
N LYS A 235 -1.65 -19.84 13.24
CA LYS A 235 -2.17 -20.53 14.43
C LYS A 235 -1.51 -20.07 15.72
N ARG A 236 -0.19 -19.82 15.73
CA ARG A 236 0.53 -19.34 16.92
C ARG A 236 0.09 -17.94 17.37
N HIS A 237 -0.37 -17.11 16.40
CA HIS A 237 -0.78 -15.73 16.64
C HIS A 237 -2.30 -15.54 16.69
N ASP A 238 -3.11 -16.61 16.60
CA ASP A 238 -4.57 -16.51 16.43
C ASP A 238 -4.94 -15.54 15.30
N ALA A 239 -4.27 -15.68 14.16
CA ALA A 239 -4.34 -14.79 13.01
C ALA A 239 -4.58 -15.56 11.70
N THR A 240 -4.74 -14.84 10.61
CA THR A 240 -4.81 -15.40 9.26
C THR A 240 -3.45 -15.38 8.55
N PRO A 241 -3.19 -16.24 7.56
CA PRO A 241 -1.97 -16.18 6.74
C PRO A 241 -1.73 -14.80 6.10
N ALA A 242 -2.79 -14.11 5.65
CA ALA A 242 -2.70 -12.76 5.12
C ALA A 242 -2.19 -11.75 6.16
N GLN A 243 -2.64 -11.85 7.40
CA GLN A 243 -2.15 -11.00 8.49
C GLN A 243 -0.67 -11.28 8.80
N ILE A 244 -0.24 -12.53 8.75
CA ILE A 244 1.18 -12.88 8.94
C ILE A 244 2.04 -12.29 7.82
N SER A 245 1.60 -12.40 6.56
CA SER A 245 2.30 -11.79 5.43
C SER A 245 2.40 -10.27 5.58
N LEU A 246 1.31 -9.59 5.95
CA LEU A 246 1.32 -8.15 6.21
C LEU A 246 2.23 -7.78 7.39
N ALA A 247 2.14 -8.49 8.51
CA ALA A 247 3.02 -8.26 9.67
C ALA A 247 4.49 -8.43 9.31
N TRP A 248 4.80 -9.41 8.43
CA TRP A 248 6.16 -9.62 7.94
C TRP A 248 6.65 -8.46 7.06
N VAL A 249 5.83 -7.94 6.16
CA VAL A 249 6.17 -6.74 5.36
C VAL A 249 6.35 -5.52 6.27
N LEU A 250 5.41 -5.32 7.18
CA LEU A 250 5.38 -4.17 8.09
C LEU A 250 6.43 -4.23 9.22
N ARG A 251 7.20 -5.33 9.35
CA ARG A 251 8.33 -5.39 10.29
C ARG A 251 9.46 -4.43 9.93
N GLN A 252 9.49 -3.99 8.68
CA GLN A 252 10.47 -3.04 8.18
C GLN A 252 10.08 -1.59 8.58
N ASP A 253 11.04 -0.83 9.08
CA ASP A 253 10.77 0.51 9.63
C ASP A 253 10.36 1.54 8.58
N ASN A 254 10.87 1.42 7.35
CA ASN A 254 10.68 2.42 6.28
C ASN A 254 9.84 1.87 5.13
N MET A 255 8.77 1.12 5.46
CA MET A 255 7.94 0.40 4.51
C MET A 255 6.46 0.71 4.72
N ILE A 256 5.76 1.00 3.61
CA ILE A 256 4.31 1.09 3.55
C ILE A 256 3.78 -0.14 2.82
N ALA A 257 2.80 -0.84 3.36
CA ALA A 257 2.10 -1.92 2.66
C ALA A 257 0.76 -1.43 2.11
N ILE A 258 0.42 -1.81 0.87
CA ILE A 258 -0.82 -1.39 0.19
C ILE A 258 -1.66 -2.59 -0.28
N PRO A 259 -2.17 -3.43 0.65
CA PRO A 259 -3.06 -4.52 0.28
C PRO A 259 -4.38 -3.99 -0.29
N LYS A 260 -4.97 -4.71 -1.26
CA LYS A 260 -6.33 -4.44 -1.75
C LYS A 260 -7.35 -5.24 -0.94
N ALA A 261 -8.37 -4.59 -0.42
CA ALA A 261 -9.51 -5.23 0.21
C ALA A 261 -10.81 -4.44 -0.03
N THR A 262 -11.91 -5.16 -0.27
CA THR A 262 -13.26 -4.59 -0.40
C THR A 262 -14.22 -5.15 0.64
N ASN A 263 -13.93 -6.37 1.13
CA ASN A 263 -14.69 -6.99 2.20
C ASN A 263 -14.38 -6.28 3.54
N PRO A 264 -15.39 -5.80 4.28
CA PRO A 264 -15.20 -5.15 5.58
C PRO A 264 -14.39 -5.97 6.59
N GLU A 265 -14.56 -7.28 6.59
CA GLU A 265 -13.79 -8.17 7.48
C GLU A 265 -12.31 -8.20 7.11
N HIS A 266 -11.98 -8.32 5.81
CA HIS A 266 -10.59 -8.28 5.36
C HIS A 266 -9.92 -6.93 5.66
N ILE A 267 -10.66 -5.80 5.56
CA ILE A 267 -10.14 -4.47 5.92
C ILE A 267 -9.74 -4.45 7.40
N ARG A 268 -10.63 -4.95 8.30
CA ARG A 268 -10.34 -5.02 9.73
C ARG A 268 -9.17 -5.95 10.06
N LEU A 269 -9.11 -7.11 9.40
CA LEU A 269 -8.00 -8.07 9.58
C LEU A 269 -6.67 -7.47 9.11
N ASN A 270 -6.66 -6.73 8.00
CA ASN A 270 -5.46 -6.03 7.52
C ASN A 270 -4.97 -5.00 8.55
N ILE A 271 -5.88 -4.21 9.13
CA ILE A 271 -5.53 -3.25 10.20
C ILE A 271 -4.96 -3.97 11.42
N ALA A 272 -5.59 -5.07 11.85
CA ALA A 272 -5.13 -5.84 13.00
C ALA A 272 -3.75 -6.49 12.78
N ALA A 273 -3.34 -6.73 11.53
CA ALA A 273 -2.02 -7.27 11.20
C ALA A 273 -0.87 -6.40 11.72
N GLU A 274 -1.06 -5.09 11.79
CA GLU A 274 -0.05 -4.14 12.27
C GLU A 274 0.33 -4.36 13.74
N GLN A 275 -0.55 -5.00 14.53
CA GLN A 275 -0.31 -5.32 15.93
C GLN A 275 0.43 -6.65 16.14
N ILE A 276 0.55 -7.48 15.11
CA ILE A 276 1.24 -8.77 15.23
C ILE A 276 2.74 -8.53 15.30
N ARG A 277 3.37 -9.10 16.32
CA ARG A 277 4.82 -9.10 16.50
C ARG A 277 5.34 -10.50 16.26
N LEU A 278 5.95 -10.71 15.09
CA LEU A 278 6.54 -11.99 14.72
C LEU A 278 7.75 -12.27 15.61
N THR A 279 7.84 -13.48 16.13
CA THR A 279 8.97 -13.95 16.93
C THR A 279 10.15 -14.32 16.03
N GLU A 280 11.35 -14.48 16.61
CA GLU A 280 12.53 -15.00 15.90
C GLU A 280 12.25 -16.37 15.25
N ARG A 281 11.47 -17.23 15.92
CA ARG A 281 11.04 -18.50 15.38
C ARG A 281 10.15 -18.34 14.14
N ASP A 282 9.21 -17.40 14.17
CA ASP A 282 8.33 -17.14 13.03
C ASP A 282 9.13 -16.66 11.83
N LEU A 283 10.09 -15.77 12.05
CA LEU A 283 10.99 -15.27 11.00
C LEU A 283 11.86 -16.40 10.44
N ALA A 284 12.39 -17.27 11.28
CA ALA A 284 13.17 -18.44 10.85
C ALA A 284 12.33 -19.42 10.03
N ASP A 285 11.07 -19.66 10.42
CA ASP A 285 10.14 -20.52 9.65
C ASP A 285 9.82 -19.90 8.27
N ILE A 286 9.69 -18.58 8.18
CA ILE A 286 9.51 -17.85 6.91
C ILE A 286 10.78 -17.92 6.06
N ASP A 287 11.96 -17.72 6.65
CA ASP A 287 13.25 -17.80 5.97
C ASP A 287 13.56 -19.20 5.45
N LEU A 288 13.08 -20.24 6.13
CA LEU A 288 13.17 -21.61 5.66
C LEU A 288 12.27 -21.87 4.45
N ALA A 289 11.06 -21.32 4.44
CA ALA A 289 10.10 -21.47 3.35
C ALA A 289 10.50 -20.62 2.12
N TRP A 290 10.97 -19.42 2.35
CA TRP A 290 11.39 -18.45 1.32
C TRP A 290 12.71 -17.79 1.73
N PRO A 291 13.84 -18.39 1.40
CA PRO A 291 15.16 -17.88 1.77
C PRO A 291 15.40 -16.46 1.23
N ALA A 292 16.05 -15.62 2.03
CA ALA A 292 16.52 -14.32 1.58
C ALA A 292 17.49 -14.49 0.39
N PRO A 293 17.51 -13.55 -0.57
CA PRO A 293 18.37 -13.64 -1.74
C PRO A 293 19.86 -13.55 -1.35
N THR A 294 20.64 -14.51 -1.83
CA THR A 294 22.11 -14.54 -1.64
C THR A 294 22.87 -13.92 -2.81
N ARG A 295 22.17 -13.55 -3.86
CA ARG A 295 22.71 -12.88 -5.07
C ARG A 295 21.67 -11.94 -5.64
N LYS A 296 22.13 -10.99 -6.44
CA LYS A 296 21.23 -10.11 -7.19
C LYS A 296 20.36 -10.93 -8.15
N VAL A 297 19.07 -10.67 -8.12
CA VAL A 297 18.08 -11.16 -9.08
C VAL A 297 17.39 -9.95 -9.71
N PRO A 298 16.86 -10.06 -10.94
CA PRO A 298 16.03 -9.01 -11.52
C PRO A 298 14.87 -8.62 -10.60
N LEU A 299 14.49 -7.36 -10.61
CA LEU A 299 13.36 -6.88 -9.86
C LEU A 299 12.08 -7.61 -10.32
N ALA A 300 11.39 -8.26 -9.40
CA ALA A 300 10.13 -8.92 -9.70
C ALA A 300 9.03 -7.87 -9.91
N MET A 301 8.17 -8.12 -10.89
CA MET A 301 6.98 -7.32 -11.20
C MET A 301 5.80 -8.26 -11.52
N VAL A 302 4.58 -7.75 -11.47
CA VAL A 302 3.34 -8.45 -11.87
C VAL A 302 2.65 -7.69 -12.99
#